data_3c8eeab8122a497a00a5cbbb411f571c
#
_entry.id   3c8eeab8122a497a00a5cbbb411f571c
#
_cell.length_a   1.000
_cell.length_b   1.000
_cell.length_c   1.000
_cell.angle_alpha   90.00
_cell.angle_beta   90.00
_cell.angle_gamma   90.00
#
_symmetry.space_group_name_H-M   'P 1'
#
loop_
_entity.id
_entity.type
_entity.pdbx_description
1 polymer ?
#
loop_
_entity_poly.entity_id
_entity_poly.type
_entity_poly.pdbx_seq_one_letter_code
_entity_poly.pdbx_strand_id
1 'polypeptide(L)'
;MRFLTLGAIVILGGEAAAAQRPVQTDADHYTRYELLAPGTAKFRIIYEVTATTAGATRYFNPIRRGSVATDEYVYDRMSGEKLRFEVVSGKVAREGGLPRADTTGEYIMVHLPRPVPKDGEVRLLIDKTYEDAKSYLVKGDTITFDRSLGIAKNSVVLPLGFELIGVNYPSQVRQEEDGRIAVSFMNVGNAAVPYVVRARRVRQ
;
A
#
# COMPACT_ATOMS: atom_id res chain seq x y z
N MET A 1 16.29 78.10 -12.96
CA MET A 1 15.37 77.00 -13.30
C MET A 1 16.05 75.69 -12.95
N ARG A 2 15.60 75.01 -11.90
CA ARG A 2 16.11 73.71 -11.45
C ARG A 2 15.07 72.64 -11.83
N PHE A 3 15.42 71.74 -12.71
CA PHE A 3 14.58 70.58 -13.06
C PHE A 3 14.82 69.47 -12.04
N LEU A 4 13.79 69.09 -11.29
CA LEU A 4 13.76 67.85 -10.50
C LEU A 4 13.33 66.67 -11.41
N THR A 5 14.21 65.73 -11.56
CA THR A 5 13.90 64.46 -12.25
C THR A 5 13.42 63.47 -11.18
N LEU A 6 12.15 63.08 -11.25
CA LEU A 6 11.54 62.09 -10.39
C LEU A 6 11.85 60.70 -10.97
N GLY A 7 12.71 59.91 -10.30
CA GLY A 7 12.99 58.52 -10.67
C GLY A 7 11.86 57.59 -10.15
N ALA A 8 11.15 56.93 -11.03
CA ALA A 8 10.20 55.88 -10.70
C ALA A 8 10.95 54.60 -10.37
N ILE A 9 10.83 54.12 -9.12
CA ILE A 9 11.32 52.77 -8.72
C ILE A 9 10.21 51.79 -9.07
N VAL A 10 10.47 50.93 -10.06
CA VAL A 10 9.63 49.78 -10.40
C VAL A 10 10.05 48.63 -9.49
N ILE A 11 9.21 48.30 -8.49
CA ILE A 11 9.38 47.11 -7.68
C ILE A 11 8.80 45.95 -8.47
N LEU A 12 9.68 45.15 -9.11
CA LEU A 12 9.33 43.85 -9.66
C LEU A 12 9.06 42.88 -8.49
N GLY A 13 7.79 42.74 -8.11
CA GLY A 13 7.34 41.68 -7.23
C GLY A 13 7.48 40.35 -7.94
N GLY A 14 8.55 39.61 -7.61
CA GLY A 14 8.70 38.23 -8.04
C GLY A 14 7.69 37.37 -7.27
N GLU A 15 6.59 36.97 -7.91
CA GLU A 15 5.77 35.87 -7.41
C GLU A 15 6.65 34.62 -7.39
N ALA A 16 7.02 34.17 -6.19
CA ALA A 16 7.63 32.86 -6.00
C ALA A 16 6.60 31.80 -6.43
N ALA A 17 6.74 31.27 -7.63
CA ALA A 17 5.96 30.14 -8.10
C ALA A 17 6.12 29.01 -7.06
N ALA A 18 5.03 28.68 -6.36
CA ALA A 18 5.01 27.57 -5.43
C ALA A 18 5.48 26.32 -6.20
N ALA A 19 6.67 25.83 -5.87
CA ALA A 19 7.25 24.66 -6.52
C ALA A 19 6.26 23.49 -6.38
N GLN A 20 5.71 23.07 -7.50
CA GLN A 20 4.74 21.97 -7.54
C GLN A 20 5.42 20.70 -7.00
N ARG A 21 4.84 20.09 -5.96
CA ARG A 21 5.41 18.89 -5.38
C ARG A 21 5.48 17.78 -6.43
N PRO A 22 6.58 17.01 -6.49
CA PRO A 22 6.68 15.93 -7.45
C PRO A 22 5.60 14.88 -7.19
N VAL A 23 5.06 14.33 -8.29
CA VAL A 23 4.05 13.25 -8.21
C VAL A 23 4.70 12.00 -7.65
N GLN A 24 4.05 11.35 -6.68
CA GLN A 24 4.52 10.10 -6.10
C GLN A 24 4.67 9.03 -7.17
N THR A 25 5.85 8.42 -7.23
CA THR A 25 6.18 7.26 -8.04
C THR A 25 6.71 6.15 -7.15
N ASP A 26 6.44 4.90 -7.53
CA ASP A 26 6.85 3.72 -6.81
C ASP A 26 7.05 2.51 -7.75
N ALA A 27 7.71 1.47 -7.25
CA ALA A 27 8.05 0.25 -7.98
C ALA A 27 8.02 -0.97 -7.05
N ASP A 28 8.27 -2.15 -7.61
CA ASP A 28 8.49 -3.43 -6.90
C ASP A 28 7.42 -3.81 -5.89
N HIS A 29 6.17 -3.56 -6.23
CA HIS A 29 5.04 -3.85 -5.37
C HIS A 29 4.89 -5.36 -5.15
N TYR A 30 4.84 -5.76 -3.87
CA TYR A 30 4.50 -7.10 -3.44
C TYR A 30 3.53 -7.05 -2.28
N THR A 31 2.50 -7.86 -2.29
CA THR A 31 1.56 -7.99 -1.17
C THR A 31 1.40 -9.44 -0.76
N ARG A 32 1.57 -9.70 0.53
CA ARG A 32 1.27 -10.97 1.18
C ARG A 32 0.07 -10.79 2.11
N TYR A 33 -0.98 -11.56 1.89
CA TYR A 33 -2.19 -11.66 2.71
C TYR A 33 -2.11 -12.94 3.54
N GLU A 34 -1.95 -12.84 4.84
CA GLU A 34 -1.99 -13.98 5.75
C GLU A 34 -3.37 -14.07 6.39
N LEU A 35 -4.17 -15.05 6.00
CA LEU A 35 -5.49 -15.27 6.56
C LEU A 35 -5.37 -15.72 8.01
N LEU A 36 -5.98 -14.96 8.91
CA LEU A 36 -5.95 -15.25 10.35
C LEU A 36 -7.05 -16.26 10.72
N ALA A 37 -7.33 -16.43 12.02
CA ALA A 37 -8.28 -17.42 12.50
C ALA A 37 -9.63 -17.32 11.76
N PRO A 38 -10.16 -18.43 11.23
CA PRO A 38 -11.44 -18.44 10.54
C PRO A 38 -12.57 -17.89 11.42
N GLY A 39 -13.49 -17.12 10.82
CA GLY A 39 -14.60 -16.48 11.54
C GLY A 39 -14.28 -15.08 12.07
N THR A 40 -13.02 -14.68 12.12
CA THR A 40 -12.65 -13.30 12.52
C THR A 40 -12.77 -12.28 11.40
N ALA A 41 -12.89 -12.73 10.15
CA ALA A 41 -12.79 -11.89 8.94
C ALA A 41 -11.47 -11.09 8.86
N LYS A 42 -10.45 -11.50 9.63
CA LYS A 42 -9.17 -10.79 9.73
C LYS A 42 -8.08 -11.44 8.89
N PHE A 43 -7.27 -10.61 8.26
CA PHE A 43 -6.05 -11.03 7.58
C PHE A 43 -4.97 -9.96 7.72
N ARG A 44 -3.74 -10.40 7.93
CA ARG A 44 -2.56 -9.54 7.96
C ARG A 44 -2.14 -9.25 6.53
N ILE A 45 -1.75 -8.02 6.26
CA ILE A 45 -1.21 -7.56 4.99
C ILE A 45 0.23 -7.12 5.22
N ILE A 46 1.16 -7.79 4.56
CA ILE A 46 2.55 -7.38 4.48
C ILE A 46 2.74 -6.83 3.07
N TYR A 47 2.89 -5.51 2.97
CA TYR A 47 3.06 -4.81 1.71
C TYR A 47 4.47 -4.26 1.60
N GLU A 48 5.20 -4.69 0.59
CA GLU A 48 6.51 -4.16 0.24
C GLU A 48 6.39 -3.26 -0.99
N VAL A 49 7.08 -2.13 -0.95
CA VAL A 49 7.09 -1.15 -2.04
C VAL A 49 8.36 -0.33 -2.02
N THR A 50 8.79 0.09 -3.21
CA THR A 50 9.95 0.95 -3.40
C THR A 50 9.50 2.35 -3.77
N ALA A 51 9.71 3.35 -2.89
CA ALA A 51 9.49 4.77 -3.18
C ALA A 51 10.62 5.29 -4.07
N THR A 52 10.27 5.86 -5.22
CA THR A 52 11.24 6.29 -6.26
C THR A 52 11.17 7.78 -6.59
N THR A 53 10.25 8.55 -5.98
CA THR A 53 10.12 9.99 -6.23
C THR A 53 11.31 10.74 -5.65
N ALA A 54 12.22 11.21 -6.47
CA ALA A 54 13.42 11.94 -6.06
C ALA A 54 13.08 13.13 -5.13
N GLY A 55 13.79 13.25 -4.01
CA GLY A 55 13.62 14.30 -3.01
C GLY A 55 12.38 14.13 -2.12
N ALA A 56 11.53 13.13 -2.35
CA ALA A 56 10.37 12.87 -1.49
C ALA A 56 10.83 12.49 -0.07
N THR A 57 10.16 13.07 0.93
CA THR A 57 10.33 12.78 2.37
C THR A 57 9.13 12.06 2.96
N ARG A 58 8.11 11.79 2.14
CA ARG A 58 6.86 11.11 2.53
C ARG A 58 6.44 10.13 1.45
N TYR A 59 5.72 9.09 1.87
CA TYR A 59 5.07 8.12 0.99
C TYR A 59 3.63 7.91 1.46
N PHE A 60 2.67 7.83 0.52
CA PHE A 60 1.26 7.66 0.82
C PHE A 60 0.78 6.28 0.34
N ASN A 61 0.23 5.49 1.26
CA ASN A 61 -0.37 4.19 0.96
C ASN A 61 -1.88 4.23 1.26
N PRO A 62 -2.77 3.94 0.30
CA PRO A 62 -4.21 4.00 0.53
C PRO A 62 -4.68 2.93 1.51
N ILE A 63 -5.60 3.29 2.40
CA ILE A 63 -6.41 2.36 3.19
C ILE A 63 -7.65 2.03 2.37
N ARG A 64 -7.91 0.73 2.17
CA ARG A 64 -9.05 0.31 1.37
C ARG A 64 -10.36 0.67 2.08
N ARG A 65 -11.24 1.36 1.36
CA ARG A 65 -12.56 1.73 1.88
C ARG A 65 -13.38 0.49 2.29
N GLY A 66 -13.97 0.55 3.48
CA GLY A 66 -14.80 -0.52 4.04
C GLY A 66 -14.02 -1.63 4.76
N SER A 67 -12.67 -1.53 4.82
CA SER A 67 -11.85 -2.35 5.71
C SER A 67 -11.51 -1.56 6.97
N VAL A 68 -11.48 -2.23 8.12
CA VAL A 68 -10.95 -1.66 9.36
C VAL A 68 -9.47 -2.04 9.46
N ALA A 69 -8.59 -1.05 9.51
CA ALA A 69 -7.15 -1.26 9.63
C ALA A 69 -6.73 -1.19 11.10
N THR A 70 -5.94 -2.15 11.55
CA THR A 70 -5.38 -2.24 12.91
C THR A 70 -3.95 -2.76 12.87
N ASP A 71 -3.24 -2.66 13.98
CA ASP A 71 -1.89 -3.23 14.18
C ASP A 71 -0.91 -2.76 13.08
N GLU A 72 -0.93 -1.45 12.79
CA GLU A 72 -0.14 -0.89 11.71
C GLU A 72 1.28 -0.61 12.16
N TYR A 73 2.23 -1.06 11.34
CA TYR A 73 3.65 -0.80 11.50
C TYR A 73 4.28 -0.52 10.13
N VAL A 74 5.24 0.38 10.11
CA VAL A 74 6.01 0.68 8.89
C VAL A 74 7.50 0.58 9.21
N TYR A 75 8.25 -0.04 8.29
CA TYR A 75 9.69 -0.22 8.43
C TYR A 75 10.43 0.23 7.17
N ASP A 76 11.62 0.79 7.35
CA ASP A 76 12.62 0.84 6.29
C ASP A 76 13.11 -0.60 6.03
N ARG A 77 12.84 -1.12 4.85
CA ARG A 77 13.17 -2.51 4.49
C ARG A 77 14.68 -2.76 4.40
N MET A 78 15.48 -1.69 4.22
CA MET A 78 16.93 -1.77 4.13
C MET A 78 17.60 -1.87 5.48
N SER A 79 17.17 -1.06 6.45
CA SER A 79 17.75 -1.03 7.82
C SER A 79 16.98 -1.87 8.82
N GLY A 80 15.71 -2.20 8.56
CA GLY A 80 14.79 -2.79 9.53
C GLY A 80 14.26 -1.79 10.56
N GLU A 81 14.60 -0.52 10.46
CA GLU A 81 14.19 0.52 11.40
C GLU A 81 12.69 0.82 11.26
N LYS A 82 12.01 0.96 12.41
CA LYS A 82 10.60 1.33 12.46
C LYS A 82 10.43 2.82 12.13
N LEU A 83 9.55 3.11 11.18
CA LEU A 83 9.27 4.46 10.71
C LEU A 83 8.02 5.05 11.35
N ARG A 84 8.01 6.37 11.50
CA ARG A 84 6.82 7.11 11.89
C ARG A 84 5.85 7.19 10.72
N PHE A 85 4.57 7.05 11.01
CA PHE A 85 3.49 7.26 10.05
C PHE A 85 2.28 7.93 10.74
N GLU A 86 1.38 8.44 9.93
CA GLU A 86 0.12 9.05 10.35
C GLU A 86 -0.99 8.62 9.38
N VAL A 87 -2.21 8.46 9.90
CA VAL A 87 -3.39 8.30 9.04
C VAL A 87 -3.89 9.70 8.67
N VAL A 88 -3.99 9.96 7.36
CA VAL A 88 -4.37 11.26 6.84
C VAL A 88 -5.52 11.14 5.83
N SER A 89 -6.26 12.24 5.61
CA SER A 89 -7.30 12.28 4.59
C SER A 89 -6.71 12.25 3.17
N GLY A 90 -7.49 11.77 2.20
CA GLY A 90 -7.10 11.82 0.80
C GLY A 90 -6.86 13.23 0.26
N LYS A 91 -7.41 14.28 0.89
CA LYS A 91 -7.09 15.67 0.57
C LYS A 91 -5.60 15.95 0.85
N VAL A 92 -5.12 15.57 2.04
CA VAL A 92 -3.70 15.70 2.42
C VAL A 92 -2.79 14.89 1.50
N ALA A 93 -3.21 13.67 1.14
CA ALA A 93 -2.46 12.83 0.21
C ALA A 93 -2.37 13.47 -1.18
N ARG A 94 -3.46 14.08 -1.68
CA ARG A 94 -3.49 14.79 -2.96
C ARG A 94 -2.55 15.99 -2.97
N GLU A 95 -2.59 16.81 -1.94
CA GLU A 95 -1.71 17.95 -1.77
C GLU A 95 -0.25 17.54 -1.54
N GLY A 96 -0.05 16.32 -1.03
CA GLY A 96 1.25 15.73 -0.73
C GLY A 96 2.00 15.10 -1.90
N GLY A 97 1.39 15.04 -3.10
CA GLY A 97 2.03 14.45 -4.29
C GLY A 97 1.29 13.26 -4.89
N LEU A 98 0.08 12.94 -4.41
CA LEU A 98 -0.76 11.89 -4.97
C LEU A 98 -2.02 12.49 -5.66
N PRO A 99 -1.90 13.12 -6.85
CA PRO A 99 -2.96 13.95 -7.46
C PRO A 99 -4.27 13.20 -7.72
N ARG A 100 -4.22 11.88 -7.85
CA ARG A 100 -5.39 11.00 -8.04
C ARG A 100 -5.93 10.41 -6.74
N ALA A 101 -5.46 10.86 -5.57
CA ALA A 101 -5.98 10.38 -4.30
C ALA A 101 -7.50 10.62 -4.19
N ASP A 102 -8.25 9.62 -3.73
CA ASP A 102 -9.66 9.78 -3.34
C ASP A 102 -9.72 10.68 -2.11
N THR A 103 -10.24 11.89 -2.26
CA THR A 103 -10.30 12.89 -1.18
C THR A 103 -11.18 12.47 -0.01
N THR A 104 -12.06 11.49 -0.20
CA THR A 104 -12.94 10.93 0.83
C THR A 104 -12.37 9.67 1.47
N GLY A 105 -11.20 9.20 0.99
CA GLY A 105 -10.48 8.05 1.52
C GLY A 105 -9.46 8.44 2.59
N GLU A 106 -8.88 7.43 3.20
CA GLU A 106 -7.79 7.53 4.19
C GLU A 106 -6.51 6.93 3.64
N TYR A 107 -5.38 7.46 4.08
CA TYR A 107 -4.05 7.06 3.64
C TYR A 107 -3.10 6.97 4.83
N ILE A 108 -2.26 5.96 4.84
CA ILE A 108 -1.07 5.92 5.68
C ILE A 108 -0.03 6.84 5.03
N MET A 109 0.32 7.95 5.68
CA MET A 109 1.41 8.83 5.30
C MET A 109 2.65 8.44 6.09
N VAL A 110 3.62 7.85 5.41
CA VAL A 110 4.90 7.42 5.99
C VAL A 110 5.91 8.56 5.92
N HIS A 111 6.61 8.82 7.02
CA HIS A 111 7.79 9.69 7.04
C HIS A 111 9.01 8.85 6.65
N LEU A 112 9.59 9.15 5.48
CA LEU A 112 10.77 8.43 5.00
C LEU A 112 11.99 8.73 5.87
N PRO A 113 12.91 7.76 6.07
CA PRO A 113 14.08 7.93 6.96
C PRO A 113 15.09 8.95 6.39
N ARG A 114 15.02 9.17 5.09
CA ARG A 114 15.81 10.14 4.33
C ARG A 114 15.05 10.57 3.08
N PRO A 115 15.34 11.74 2.49
CA PRO A 115 14.83 12.06 1.15
C PRO A 115 15.23 10.96 0.15
N VAL A 116 14.32 10.57 -0.74
CA VAL A 116 14.65 9.63 -1.82
C VAL A 116 15.78 10.21 -2.67
N PRO A 117 16.90 9.51 -2.86
CA PRO A 117 18.00 9.99 -3.69
C PRO A 117 17.56 10.20 -5.14
N LYS A 118 18.23 11.11 -5.88
CA LYS A 118 17.90 11.42 -7.29
C LYS A 118 17.95 10.17 -8.18
N ASP A 119 18.96 9.35 -8.00
CA ASP A 119 19.18 8.10 -8.75
C ASP A 119 19.12 6.89 -7.82
N GLY A 120 18.19 6.89 -6.85
CA GLY A 120 18.06 5.88 -5.85
C GLY A 120 16.64 5.70 -5.35
N GLU A 121 16.50 5.01 -4.23
CA GLU A 121 15.22 4.55 -3.72
C GLU A 121 15.17 4.49 -2.19
N VAL A 122 13.95 4.36 -1.65
CA VAL A 122 13.69 3.96 -0.27
C VAL A 122 12.70 2.80 -0.29
N ARG A 123 13.09 1.64 0.24
CA ARG A 123 12.25 0.45 0.28
C ARG A 123 11.49 0.39 1.60
N LEU A 124 10.18 0.20 1.50
CA LEU A 124 9.28 0.18 2.64
C LEU A 124 8.65 -1.20 2.81
N LEU A 125 8.43 -1.56 4.07
CA LEU A 125 7.54 -2.64 4.46
C LEU A 125 6.42 -2.03 5.31
N ILE A 126 5.17 -2.17 4.86
CA ILE A 126 3.97 -1.74 5.58
C ILE A 126 3.24 -3.00 6.04
N ASP A 127 3.15 -3.18 7.34
CA ASP A 127 2.49 -4.31 8.00
C ASP A 127 1.22 -3.81 8.67
N LYS A 128 0.08 -4.42 8.37
CA LYS A 128 -1.22 -4.04 8.92
C LYS A 128 -2.18 -5.22 8.92
N THR A 129 -3.15 -5.19 9.83
CA THR A 129 -4.24 -6.14 9.87
C THR A 129 -5.52 -5.48 9.36
N TYR A 130 -6.22 -6.15 8.45
CA TYR A 130 -7.56 -5.75 8.02
C TYR A 130 -8.60 -6.69 8.59
N GLU A 131 -9.73 -6.12 9.01
CA GLU A 131 -10.98 -6.83 9.20
C GLU A 131 -11.91 -6.48 8.04
N ASP A 132 -12.29 -7.48 7.24
CA ASP A 132 -13.12 -7.29 6.05
C ASP A 132 -13.94 -8.57 5.76
N ALA A 133 -15.15 -8.61 6.31
CA ALA A 133 -16.06 -9.74 6.17
C ALA A 133 -16.56 -9.95 4.72
N LYS A 134 -16.36 -8.98 3.82
CA LYS A 134 -16.67 -9.15 2.39
C LYS A 134 -15.55 -9.85 1.64
N SER A 135 -14.31 -9.72 2.12
CA SER A 135 -13.14 -10.32 1.50
C SER A 135 -12.75 -11.67 2.09
N TYR A 136 -13.06 -11.93 3.37
CA TYR A 136 -12.72 -13.19 4.03
C TYR A 136 -13.95 -13.83 4.68
N LEU A 137 -14.46 -14.86 4.03
CA LEU A 137 -15.72 -15.53 4.35
C LEU A 137 -15.47 -16.94 4.89
N VAL A 138 -16.36 -17.40 5.77
CA VAL A 138 -16.37 -18.78 6.28
C VAL A 138 -17.76 -19.39 6.08
N LYS A 139 -17.82 -20.60 5.54
CA LYS A 139 -19.04 -21.38 5.40
C LYS A 139 -18.75 -22.86 5.73
N GLY A 140 -19.16 -23.31 6.92
CA GLY A 140 -18.83 -24.64 7.42
C GLY A 140 -17.31 -24.82 7.51
N ASP A 141 -16.79 -25.89 6.91
CA ASP A 141 -15.36 -26.20 6.87
C ASP A 141 -14.58 -25.39 5.83
N THR A 142 -15.26 -24.57 5.03
CA THR A 142 -14.67 -23.87 3.89
C THR A 142 -14.46 -22.41 4.22
N ILE A 143 -13.28 -21.90 3.87
CA ILE A 143 -12.96 -20.46 3.84
C ILE A 143 -12.83 -20.01 2.40
N THR A 144 -13.21 -18.75 2.16
CA THR A 144 -13.04 -18.08 0.86
C THR A 144 -12.42 -16.71 1.08
N PHE A 145 -11.29 -16.47 0.42
CA PHE A 145 -10.75 -15.14 0.26
C PHE A 145 -11.10 -14.64 -1.13
N ASP A 146 -11.90 -13.56 -1.18
CA ASP A 146 -12.40 -12.95 -2.43
C ASP A 146 -12.07 -11.46 -2.42
N ARG A 147 -11.13 -11.07 -3.27
CA ARG A 147 -10.65 -9.70 -3.28
C ARG A 147 -10.12 -9.29 -4.64
N SER A 148 -10.49 -8.10 -5.10
CA SER A 148 -9.88 -7.51 -6.29
C SER A 148 -8.49 -6.96 -5.95
N LEU A 149 -7.45 -7.48 -6.63
CA LEU A 149 -6.04 -7.21 -6.37
C LEU A 149 -5.38 -6.51 -7.56
N GLY A 150 -4.93 -5.27 -7.34
CA GLY A 150 -4.27 -4.44 -8.37
C GLY A 150 -2.75 -4.47 -8.32
N ILE A 151 -2.16 -5.04 -7.26
CA ILE A 151 -0.69 -5.13 -7.10
C ILE A 151 -0.13 -6.18 -8.06
N ALA A 152 1.08 -5.95 -8.58
CA ALA A 152 1.70 -6.85 -9.56
C ALA A 152 2.01 -8.24 -8.99
N LYS A 153 2.58 -8.31 -7.79
CA LYS A 153 2.99 -9.57 -7.14
C LYS A 153 2.15 -9.79 -5.88
N ASN A 154 1.45 -10.92 -5.80
CA ASN A 154 0.54 -11.21 -4.69
C ASN A 154 0.72 -12.62 -4.17
N SER A 155 0.53 -12.81 -2.86
CA SER A 155 0.47 -14.10 -2.20
C SER A 155 -0.66 -14.12 -1.16
N VAL A 156 -1.44 -15.19 -1.12
CA VAL A 156 -2.43 -15.47 -0.09
C VAL A 156 -1.98 -16.70 0.68
N VAL A 157 -1.84 -16.58 2.00
CA VAL A 157 -1.41 -17.66 2.88
C VAL A 157 -2.59 -18.14 3.69
N LEU A 158 -2.89 -19.42 3.56
CA LEU A 158 -3.99 -20.08 4.26
C LEU A 158 -3.67 -20.25 5.75
N PRO A 159 -4.67 -20.28 6.63
CA PRO A 159 -4.46 -20.67 8.02
C PRO A 159 -3.92 -22.12 8.11
N LEU A 160 -3.18 -22.42 9.16
CA LEU A 160 -2.71 -23.77 9.40
C LEU A 160 -3.89 -24.74 9.51
N GLY A 161 -3.73 -25.95 8.96
CA GLY A 161 -4.77 -26.97 8.93
C GLY A 161 -5.84 -26.80 7.85
N PHE A 162 -5.55 -25.97 6.83
CA PHE A 162 -6.39 -25.84 5.64
C PHE A 162 -5.67 -26.32 4.39
N GLU A 163 -6.39 -26.98 3.51
CA GLU A 163 -5.95 -27.39 2.17
C GLU A 163 -6.61 -26.53 1.10
N LEU A 164 -5.88 -26.23 0.04
CA LEU A 164 -6.41 -25.49 -1.12
C LEU A 164 -7.38 -26.39 -1.89
N ILE A 165 -8.60 -25.91 -2.16
CA ILE A 165 -9.58 -26.60 -3.02
C ILE A 165 -9.86 -25.87 -4.32
N GLY A 166 -9.44 -24.63 -4.48
CA GLY A 166 -9.56 -23.93 -5.76
C GLY A 166 -9.10 -22.51 -5.73
N VAL A 167 -8.70 -22.05 -6.90
CA VAL A 167 -8.33 -20.67 -7.20
C VAL A 167 -8.82 -20.34 -8.61
N ASN A 168 -9.29 -19.13 -8.85
CA ASN A 168 -9.89 -18.72 -10.13
C ASN A 168 -8.89 -18.10 -11.12
N TYR A 169 -7.61 -18.01 -10.74
CA TYR A 169 -6.56 -17.40 -11.57
C TYR A 169 -5.29 -18.26 -11.55
N PRO A 170 -4.51 -18.35 -12.66
CA PRO A 170 -3.28 -19.11 -12.69
C PRO A 170 -2.35 -18.72 -11.55
N SER A 171 -1.97 -19.67 -10.72
CA SER A 171 -1.25 -19.44 -9.47
C SER A 171 -0.22 -20.51 -9.20
N GLN A 172 0.84 -20.13 -8.49
CA GLN A 172 1.81 -21.07 -7.91
C GLN A 172 1.36 -21.41 -6.48
N VAL A 173 1.44 -22.69 -6.15
CA VAL A 173 1.12 -23.18 -4.79
C VAL A 173 2.39 -23.72 -4.16
N ARG A 174 2.67 -23.28 -2.93
CA ARG A 174 3.83 -23.71 -2.15
C ARG A 174 3.40 -24.00 -0.71
N GLN A 175 3.94 -25.06 -0.13
CA GLN A 175 3.89 -25.26 1.31
C GLN A 175 5.05 -24.48 1.95
N GLU A 176 4.78 -23.75 3.01
CA GLU A 176 5.77 -23.04 3.80
C GLU A 176 6.36 -23.95 4.90
N GLU A 177 7.46 -23.54 5.51
CA GLU A 177 8.15 -24.31 6.55
C GLU A 177 7.27 -24.60 7.78
N ASP A 178 6.34 -23.69 8.08
CA ASP A 178 5.37 -23.84 9.16
C ASP A 178 4.15 -24.70 8.79
N GLY A 179 4.13 -25.28 7.59
CA GLY A 179 3.07 -26.14 7.07
C GLY A 179 1.88 -25.40 6.46
N ARG A 180 1.85 -24.06 6.48
CA ARG A 180 0.83 -23.28 5.78
C ARG A 180 0.99 -23.37 4.27
N ILE A 181 -0.09 -23.15 3.54
CA ILE A 181 -0.08 -23.11 2.07
C ILE A 181 -0.12 -21.65 1.60
N ALA A 182 0.85 -21.28 0.79
CA ALA A 182 0.91 -20.01 0.09
C ALA A 182 0.47 -20.19 -1.37
N VAL A 183 -0.45 -19.34 -1.83
CA VAL A 183 -0.98 -19.31 -3.20
C VAL A 183 -0.62 -17.96 -3.79
N SER A 184 0.28 -17.95 -4.78
CA SER A 184 0.87 -16.72 -5.33
C SER A 184 0.52 -16.57 -6.80
N PHE A 185 0.27 -15.33 -7.24
CA PHE A 185 0.08 -15.02 -8.65
C PHE A 185 0.69 -13.66 -9.02
N MET A 186 0.92 -13.47 -10.31
CA MET A 186 1.33 -12.19 -10.89
C MET A 186 0.18 -11.57 -11.66
N ASN A 187 -0.20 -10.34 -11.29
CA ASN A 187 -1.04 -9.50 -12.13
C ASN A 187 -0.14 -8.80 -13.16
N VAL A 188 -0.21 -9.24 -14.40
CA VAL A 188 0.58 -8.67 -15.51
C VAL A 188 -0.16 -7.55 -16.25
N GLY A 189 -1.42 -7.29 -15.88
CA GLY A 189 -2.26 -6.26 -16.47
C GLY A 189 -2.28 -4.96 -15.64
N ASN A 190 -2.87 -3.92 -16.22
CA ASN A 190 -3.05 -2.62 -15.56
C ASN A 190 -4.35 -2.54 -14.72
N ALA A 191 -5.23 -3.55 -14.83
CA ALA A 191 -6.47 -3.63 -14.08
C ALA A 191 -6.34 -4.56 -12.88
N ALA A 192 -7.11 -4.29 -11.82
CA ALA A 192 -7.20 -5.21 -10.71
C ALA A 192 -7.87 -6.53 -11.12
N VAL A 193 -7.33 -7.64 -10.66
CA VAL A 193 -7.84 -9.00 -10.91
C VAL A 193 -8.78 -9.40 -9.78
N PRO A 194 -10.03 -9.80 -10.06
CA PRO A 194 -10.91 -10.42 -9.06
C PRO A 194 -10.32 -11.80 -8.70
N TYR A 195 -9.64 -11.88 -7.57
CA TYR A 195 -8.91 -13.05 -7.14
C TYR A 195 -9.65 -13.79 -6.03
N VAL A 196 -9.96 -15.05 -6.27
CA VAL A 196 -10.70 -15.91 -5.33
C VAL A 196 -9.87 -17.14 -4.99
N VAL A 197 -9.60 -17.33 -3.70
CA VAL A 197 -8.97 -18.53 -3.14
C VAL A 197 -9.95 -19.22 -2.23
N ARG A 198 -10.19 -20.52 -2.44
CA ARG A 198 -11.02 -21.35 -1.58
C ARG A 198 -10.19 -22.46 -0.96
N ALA A 199 -10.38 -22.67 0.33
CA ALA A 199 -9.69 -23.70 1.08
C ALA A 199 -10.66 -24.40 2.05
N ARG A 200 -10.35 -25.62 2.41
CA ARG A 200 -11.15 -26.44 3.32
C ARG A 200 -10.29 -26.88 4.51
N ARG A 201 -10.89 -26.98 5.67
CA ARG A 201 -10.24 -27.54 6.85
C ARG A 201 -9.91 -29.02 6.60
N VAL A 202 -8.67 -29.39 6.86
CA VAL A 202 -8.25 -30.80 6.83
C VAL A 202 -8.94 -31.54 7.98
N ARG A 203 -9.65 -32.62 7.68
CA ARG A 203 -10.22 -33.51 8.71
C ARG A 203 -9.11 -34.40 9.24
N GLN A 204 -8.91 -34.35 10.51
CA GLN A 204 -8.05 -35.29 11.24
C GLN A 204 -8.75 -36.62 11.38
#